data_a409ed1553656e8b15fa8eb3a0f98dc3
#
_entry.id   a409ed1553656e8b15fa8eb3a0f98dc3
#
_cell.length_a   1.000
_cell.length_b   1.000
_cell.length_c   1.000
_cell.angle_alpha   90.00
_cell.angle_beta   90.00
_cell.angle_gamma   90.00
#
_symmetry.space_group_name_H-M   'P 1'
#
loop_
_entity.id
_entity.type
_entity.pdbx_description
1 polymer ?
#
loop_
_entity_poly.entity_id
_entity_poly.type
_entity_poly.pdbx_seq_one_letter_code
_entity_poly.pdbx_strand_id
1 'polypeptide(L)'
;RKNDEKHIVLKISRLLGDKIKSEYPDVKVVYTRTGDTFPKLTDRIKIAHENNADLFISIHCNANAKKTISGSSAYSLPRKDTRNPDRDLFDENLELTKLENSVIQFEEDQSSYTDDSPEDQILNSLLFHANFDHSLLFAQLIVDNLAVNPFHKWGKGIHQNDFHLLKKMTCPAVLVETAFLSNPNERQLLVSPKWQEEISQRLFNAFKEYKTR
;
A
#
# COMPACT_ATOMS: atom_id res chain seq x y z
N ARG A 1 -20.32 8.81 2.74
CA ARG A 1 -20.07 10.23 2.39
C ARG A 1 -18.97 10.27 1.35
N LYS A 2 -19.10 11.16 0.30
CA LYS A 2 -18.14 11.23 -0.81
C LYS A 2 -16.69 11.58 -0.41
N ASN A 3 -16.47 11.98 0.82
CA ASN A 3 -15.19 12.45 1.36
C ASN A 3 -14.54 11.45 2.34
N ASP A 4 -15.05 10.24 2.40
CA ASP A 4 -14.45 9.19 3.21
C ASP A 4 -13.29 8.54 2.44
N GLU A 5 -12.26 8.10 3.13
CA GLU A 5 -11.06 7.48 2.53
C GLU A 5 -11.42 6.44 1.46
N LYS A 6 -12.34 5.53 1.78
CA LYS A 6 -12.75 4.44 0.87
C LYS A 6 -13.19 4.90 -0.53
N HIS A 7 -13.79 6.09 -0.65
CA HIS A 7 -14.23 6.65 -1.92
C HIS A 7 -13.08 7.33 -2.68
N ILE A 8 -12.22 8.02 -1.94
CA ILE A 8 -11.04 8.71 -2.48
C ILE A 8 -10.09 7.68 -3.09
N VAL A 9 -9.70 6.67 -2.31
CA VAL A 9 -8.74 5.65 -2.76
C VAL A 9 -9.30 4.78 -3.88
N LEU A 10 -10.62 4.48 -3.87
CA LEU A 10 -11.27 3.77 -4.98
C LEU A 10 -11.18 4.58 -6.28
N LYS A 11 -11.39 5.90 -6.20
CA LYS A 11 -11.29 6.77 -7.38
C LYS A 11 -9.87 6.84 -7.91
N ILE A 12 -8.88 7.06 -7.02
CA ILE A 12 -7.46 7.09 -7.40
C ILE A 12 -7.03 5.76 -8.02
N SER A 13 -7.41 4.63 -7.42
CA SER A 13 -7.08 3.29 -7.93
C SER A 13 -7.64 3.05 -9.32
N ARG A 14 -8.88 3.48 -9.60
CA ARG A 14 -9.49 3.36 -10.93
C ARG A 14 -8.76 4.21 -11.96
N LEU A 15 -8.48 5.48 -11.64
CA LEU A 15 -7.73 6.37 -12.51
C LEU A 15 -6.34 5.81 -12.83
N LEU A 16 -5.64 5.27 -11.83
CA LEU A 16 -4.35 4.61 -12.02
C LEU A 16 -4.48 3.40 -12.96
N GLY A 17 -5.44 2.53 -12.71
CA GLY A 17 -5.63 1.35 -13.53
C GLY A 17 -6.06 1.68 -14.96
N ASP A 18 -6.84 2.72 -15.17
CA ASP A 18 -7.23 3.17 -16.51
C ASP A 18 -6.01 3.71 -17.30
N LYS A 19 -5.09 4.43 -16.62
CA LYS A 19 -3.83 4.87 -17.23
C LYS A 19 -2.93 3.69 -17.60
N ILE A 20 -2.79 2.71 -16.69
CA ILE A 20 -1.99 1.50 -16.94
C ILE A 20 -2.54 0.75 -18.17
N LYS A 21 -3.84 0.48 -18.22
CA LYS A 21 -4.48 -0.22 -19.34
C LYS A 21 -4.35 0.51 -20.67
N SER A 22 -4.40 1.85 -20.63
CA SER A 22 -4.28 2.68 -21.83
C SER A 22 -2.88 2.66 -22.42
N GLU A 23 -1.85 2.76 -21.56
CA GLU A 23 -0.44 2.80 -22.00
C GLU A 23 0.14 1.40 -22.23
N TYR A 24 -0.32 0.41 -21.44
CA TYR A 24 0.16 -0.97 -21.46
C TYR A 24 -1.00 -1.96 -21.61
N PRO A 25 -1.51 -2.17 -22.84
CA PRO A 25 -2.65 -3.07 -23.08
C PRO A 25 -2.38 -4.54 -22.75
N ASP A 26 -1.10 -4.92 -22.66
CA ASP A 26 -0.61 -6.24 -22.23
C ASP A 26 -0.67 -6.45 -20.72
N VAL A 27 -0.80 -5.36 -19.93
CA VAL A 27 -0.85 -5.43 -18.48
C VAL A 27 -2.28 -5.66 -17.99
N LYS A 28 -2.50 -6.80 -17.35
CA LYS A 28 -3.77 -7.11 -16.69
C LYS A 28 -3.88 -6.36 -15.37
N VAL A 29 -4.81 -5.42 -15.26
CA VAL A 29 -5.12 -4.71 -14.01
C VAL A 29 -6.31 -5.37 -13.33
N VAL A 30 -6.07 -5.86 -12.11
CA VAL A 30 -7.08 -6.50 -11.25
C VAL A 30 -7.34 -5.61 -10.03
N TYR A 31 -8.60 -5.41 -9.67
CA TYR A 31 -8.98 -4.65 -8.50
C TYR A 31 -9.51 -5.58 -7.42
N THR A 32 -9.12 -5.36 -6.18
CA THR A 32 -9.68 -6.08 -5.04
C THR A 32 -11.14 -5.67 -4.76
N ARG A 33 -11.54 -4.48 -5.21
CA ARG A 33 -12.93 -4.01 -5.24
C ARG A 33 -13.14 -2.99 -6.35
N THR A 34 -14.36 -2.97 -6.88
CA THR A 34 -14.77 -2.02 -7.92
C THR A 34 -15.97 -1.16 -7.50
N GLY A 35 -16.46 -1.33 -6.27
CA GLY A 35 -17.60 -0.62 -5.71
C GLY A 35 -17.41 -0.29 -4.23
N ASP A 36 -18.49 0.12 -3.58
CA ASP A 36 -18.55 0.36 -2.13
C ASP A 36 -18.76 -0.97 -1.40
N THR A 37 -17.78 -1.85 -1.51
CA THR A 37 -17.69 -3.14 -0.80
C THR A 37 -16.47 -3.14 0.09
N PHE A 38 -16.48 -4.01 1.09
CA PHE A 38 -15.36 -4.18 2.02
C PHE A 38 -14.86 -5.63 1.96
N PRO A 39 -14.02 -6.00 0.97
CA PRO A 39 -13.41 -7.33 0.93
C PRO A 39 -12.47 -7.50 2.12
N LYS A 40 -12.50 -8.67 2.74
CA LYS A 40 -11.61 -9.09 3.82
C LYS A 40 -10.14 -9.01 3.35
N LEU A 41 -9.20 -8.92 4.29
CA LEU A 41 -7.78 -8.94 3.92
C LEU A 41 -7.41 -10.26 3.22
N THR A 42 -7.95 -11.38 3.70
CA THR A 42 -7.79 -12.70 3.06
C THR A 42 -8.33 -12.75 1.63
N ASP A 43 -9.48 -12.10 1.36
CA ASP A 43 -10.01 -12.02 -0.01
C ASP A 43 -9.10 -11.23 -0.95
N ARG A 44 -8.50 -10.14 -0.44
CA ARG A 44 -7.55 -9.34 -1.23
C ARG A 44 -6.30 -10.13 -1.57
N ILE A 45 -5.78 -10.90 -0.60
CA ILE A 45 -4.64 -11.82 -0.80
C ILE A 45 -5.00 -12.89 -1.82
N LYS A 46 -6.16 -13.54 -1.65
CA LYS A 46 -6.66 -14.56 -2.56
C LYS A 46 -6.80 -14.04 -3.99
N ILE A 47 -7.38 -12.85 -4.19
CA ILE A 47 -7.50 -12.22 -5.51
C ILE A 47 -6.12 -12.03 -6.14
N ALA A 48 -5.11 -11.57 -5.41
CA ALA A 48 -3.77 -11.41 -5.94
C ALA A 48 -3.15 -12.76 -6.37
N HIS A 49 -3.27 -13.79 -5.53
CA HIS A 49 -2.74 -15.14 -5.80
C HIS A 49 -3.43 -15.80 -7.01
N GLU A 50 -4.76 -15.80 -7.05
CA GLU A 50 -5.54 -16.41 -8.14
C GLU A 50 -5.29 -15.76 -9.51
N ASN A 51 -4.84 -14.52 -9.50
CA ASN A 51 -4.48 -13.79 -10.71
C ASN A 51 -2.98 -13.81 -11.01
N ASN A 52 -2.16 -14.53 -10.23
CA ASN A 52 -0.70 -14.55 -10.37
C ASN A 52 -0.14 -13.13 -10.49
N ALA A 53 -0.47 -12.27 -9.52
CA ALA A 53 -0.08 -10.87 -9.57
C ALA A 53 1.46 -10.72 -9.54
N ASP A 54 1.99 -9.90 -10.46
CA ASP A 54 3.41 -9.53 -10.50
C ASP A 54 3.73 -8.34 -9.59
N LEU A 55 2.71 -7.57 -9.18
CA LEU A 55 2.82 -6.42 -8.30
C LEU A 55 1.51 -6.18 -7.57
N PHE A 56 1.58 -5.89 -6.27
CA PHE A 56 0.43 -5.52 -5.45
C PHE A 56 0.59 -4.11 -4.88
N ILE A 57 -0.45 -3.27 -5.04
CA ILE A 57 -0.47 -1.88 -4.56
C ILE A 57 -1.69 -1.68 -3.69
N SER A 58 -1.49 -1.41 -2.39
CA SER A 58 -2.55 -0.97 -1.47
C SER A 58 -2.52 0.55 -1.36
N ILE A 59 -3.60 1.23 -1.75
CA ILE A 59 -3.67 2.69 -1.77
C ILE A 59 -4.55 3.17 -0.62
N HIS A 60 -4.00 4.05 0.22
CA HIS A 60 -4.60 4.59 1.43
C HIS A 60 -4.46 6.12 1.53
N CYS A 61 -5.19 6.71 2.47
CA CYS A 61 -5.01 8.08 2.93
C CYS A 61 -4.77 8.06 4.44
N ASN A 62 -3.62 8.50 4.86
CA ASN A 62 -3.17 8.49 6.25
C ASN A 62 -4.08 9.34 7.16
N ALA A 63 -4.09 9.02 8.43
CA ALA A 63 -4.76 9.81 9.45
C ALA A 63 -3.92 9.86 10.73
N ASN A 64 -3.95 11.02 11.39
CA ASN A 64 -3.29 11.22 12.68
C ASN A 64 -4.14 12.10 13.60
N ALA A 65 -4.06 11.89 14.91
CA ALA A 65 -4.74 12.74 15.87
C ALA A 65 -4.27 14.20 15.80
N LYS A 66 -2.96 14.39 15.55
CA LYS A 66 -2.36 15.70 15.35
C LYS A 66 -2.60 16.19 13.91
N LYS A 67 -3.55 17.10 13.73
CA LYS A 67 -4.03 17.61 12.43
C LYS A 67 -3.00 18.39 11.61
N THR A 68 -1.85 18.74 12.19
CA THR A 68 -0.76 19.43 11.51
C THR A 68 0.19 18.50 10.77
N ILE A 69 0.11 17.19 11.02
CA ILE A 69 0.92 16.21 10.31
C ILE A 69 0.43 16.11 8.86
N SER A 70 1.38 16.05 7.93
CA SER A 70 1.15 16.04 6.49
C SER A 70 2.26 15.28 5.77
N GLY A 71 2.04 14.95 4.50
CA GLY A 71 3.00 14.33 3.61
C GLY A 71 2.58 12.96 3.11
N SER A 72 3.33 12.44 2.15
CA SER A 72 3.13 11.14 1.52
C SER A 72 4.18 10.15 1.97
N SER A 73 3.83 8.88 2.01
CA SER A 73 4.76 7.80 2.34
C SER A 73 4.40 6.50 1.63
N ALA A 74 5.35 5.59 1.57
CA ALA A 74 5.14 4.23 1.10
C ALA A 74 5.76 3.23 2.08
N TYR A 75 5.14 2.09 2.20
CA TYR A 75 5.50 1.04 3.14
C TYR A 75 5.78 -0.27 2.43
N SER A 76 6.83 -0.94 2.85
CA SER A 76 7.12 -2.34 2.54
C SER A 76 7.24 -3.15 3.83
N LEU A 77 7.37 -4.47 3.71
CA LEU A 77 7.67 -5.31 4.86
C LEU A 77 9.08 -5.04 5.39
N PRO A 78 9.32 -5.18 6.71
CA PRO A 78 10.63 -5.02 7.29
C PRO A 78 11.53 -6.23 6.97
N ARG A 79 12.79 -5.98 6.66
CA ARG A 79 13.80 -7.03 6.61
C ARG A 79 14.15 -7.44 8.02
N LYS A 80 13.85 -8.68 8.40
CA LYS A 80 14.32 -9.23 9.67
C LYS A 80 15.85 -9.31 9.63
N ASP A 81 16.53 -8.46 10.41
CA ASP A 81 17.97 -8.62 10.63
C ASP A 81 18.19 -9.77 11.60
N THR A 82 18.49 -10.95 11.06
CA THR A 82 18.79 -12.14 11.86
C THR A 82 20.02 -11.99 12.74
N ARG A 83 20.86 -10.95 12.50
CA ARG A 83 22.07 -10.65 13.27
C ARG A 83 21.80 -9.71 14.44
N ASN A 84 20.72 -8.95 14.40
CA ASN A 84 20.30 -8.05 15.46
C ASN A 84 18.76 -8.00 15.52
N PRO A 85 18.12 -9.04 16.13
CA PRO A 85 16.67 -9.13 16.22
C PRO A 85 16.04 -8.00 17.05
N ASP A 86 16.82 -7.37 17.95
CA ASP A 86 16.38 -6.24 18.79
C ASP A 86 16.54 -4.88 18.10
N ARG A 87 17.12 -4.84 16.91
CA ARG A 87 17.12 -3.64 16.10
C ARG A 87 15.74 -3.48 15.50
N ASP A 88 14.86 -2.87 16.27
CA ASP A 88 13.54 -2.44 15.85
C ASP A 88 13.71 -1.49 14.65
N LEU A 89 13.56 -2.08 13.45
CA LEU A 89 13.36 -1.32 12.22
C LEU A 89 11.92 -0.74 12.19
N PHE A 90 11.20 -0.88 13.31
CA PHE A 90 9.86 -0.38 13.52
C PHE A 90 9.90 1.13 13.63
N ASP A 91 9.44 1.73 12.59
CA ASP A 91 9.30 3.15 12.45
C ASP A 91 8.19 3.69 13.37
N GLU A 92 8.17 5.00 13.55
CA GLU A 92 7.26 5.82 14.36
C GLU A 92 5.76 5.61 14.06
N ASN A 93 5.41 4.64 13.18
CA ASN A 93 4.06 4.43 12.67
C ASN A 93 3.41 3.10 13.07
N LEU A 94 3.78 2.58 14.23
CA LEU A 94 3.14 1.39 14.80
C LEU A 94 1.61 1.55 14.93
N GLU A 95 1.13 2.77 15.15
CA GLU A 95 -0.30 3.06 15.25
C GLU A 95 -1.04 2.82 13.92
N LEU A 96 -0.45 3.22 12.78
CA LEU A 96 -1.03 2.95 11.46
C LEU A 96 -1.10 1.44 11.21
N THR A 97 -0.03 0.72 11.46
CA THR A 97 0.00 -0.74 11.28
C THR A 97 -1.04 -1.44 12.15
N LYS A 98 -1.19 -1.01 13.40
CA LYS A 98 -2.25 -1.53 14.29
C LYS A 98 -3.65 -1.21 13.75
N LEU A 99 -3.85 -0.02 13.20
CA LEU A 99 -5.13 0.39 12.62
C LEU A 99 -5.47 -0.46 11.40
N GLU A 100 -4.55 -0.58 10.45
CA GLU A 100 -4.76 -1.37 9.22
C GLU A 100 -4.92 -2.87 9.51
N ASN A 101 -4.17 -3.41 10.47
CA ASN A 101 -4.32 -4.81 10.87
C ASN A 101 -5.58 -5.03 11.74
N SER A 102 -6.13 -4.00 12.40
CA SER A 102 -7.30 -4.13 13.30
C SER A 102 -8.57 -4.54 12.58
N VAL A 103 -8.64 -4.36 11.26
CA VAL A 103 -9.79 -4.79 10.45
C VAL A 103 -10.05 -6.29 10.55
N ILE A 104 -9.02 -7.09 10.86
CA ILE A 104 -9.12 -8.53 11.12
C ILE A 104 -10.12 -8.82 12.25
N GLN A 105 -10.21 -7.95 13.27
CA GLN A 105 -11.12 -8.13 14.41
C GLN A 105 -12.60 -8.06 14.01
N PHE A 106 -12.91 -7.49 12.87
CA PHE A 106 -14.27 -7.38 12.34
C PHE A 106 -14.65 -8.54 11.41
N GLU A 107 -13.72 -9.49 11.19
CA GLU A 107 -13.96 -10.67 10.37
C GLU A 107 -14.49 -11.81 11.24
N GLU A 108 -15.55 -12.49 10.78
CA GLU A 108 -16.21 -13.58 11.51
C GLU A 108 -15.29 -14.81 11.69
N ASP A 109 -14.44 -15.06 10.70
CA ASP A 109 -13.46 -16.16 10.73
C ASP A 109 -12.04 -15.58 10.74
N GLN A 110 -11.37 -15.73 11.86
CA GLN A 110 -10.00 -15.29 12.07
C GLN A 110 -8.97 -16.43 11.96
N SER A 111 -9.41 -17.65 11.66
CA SER A 111 -8.54 -18.83 11.59
C SER A 111 -7.44 -18.70 10.53
N SER A 112 -7.73 -17.96 9.44
CA SER A 112 -6.77 -17.66 8.36
C SER A 112 -5.62 -16.74 8.77
N TYR A 113 -5.70 -16.13 9.96
CA TYR A 113 -4.69 -15.22 10.52
C TYR A 113 -3.86 -15.85 11.64
N THR A 114 -4.16 -17.12 11.98
CA THR A 114 -3.37 -17.89 12.93
C THR A 114 -2.00 -18.27 12.34
N ASP A 115 -1.12 -18.73 13.22
CA ASP A 115 0.26 -19.05 12.83
C ASP A 115 0.32 -20.02 11.65
N ASP A 116 1.14 -19.69 10.67
CA ASP A 116 1.43 -20.54 9.53
C ASP A 116 2.09 -21.85 9.99
N SER A 117 1.85 -22.93 9.25
CA SER A 117 2.64 -24.16 9.43
C SER A 117 4.14 -23.86 9.25
N PRO A 118 5.06 -24.68 9.78
CA PRO A 118 6.49 -24.49 9.55
C PRO A 118 6.85 -24.44 8.06
N GLU A 119 6.17 -25.20 7.22
CA GLU A 119 6.33 -25.21 5.77
C GLU A 119 5.91 -23.87 5.15
N ASP A 120 4.76 -23.34 5.57
CA ASP A 120 4.27 -22.01 5.13
C ASP A 120 5.21 -20.89 5.57
N GLN A 121 5.77 -20.98 6.78
CA GLN A 121 6.75 -19.99 7.28
C GLN A 121 8.02 -19.99 6.42
N ILE A 122 8.53 -21.16 6.01
CA ILE A 122 9.69 -21.27 5.14
C ILE A 122 9.36 -20.68 3.76
N LEU A 123 8.23 -21.08 3.18
CA LEU A 123 7.80 -20.58 1.87
C LEU A 123 7.62 -19.06 1.88
N ASN A 124 6.90 -18.52 2.87
CA ASN A 124 6.70 -17.08 3.04
C ASN A 124 8.04 -16.33 3.21
N SER A 125 9.00 -16.93 3.92
CA SER A 125 10.33 -16.34 4.07
C SER A 125 11.09 -16.30 2.73
N LEU A 126 11.04 -17.36 1.93
CA LEU A 126 11.68 -17.40 0.61
C LEU A 126 11.06 -16.36 -0.34
N LEU A 127 9.73 -16.32 -0.42
CA LEU A 127 9.01 -15.36 -1.24
C LEU A 127 9.28 -13.91 -0.80
N PHE A 128 9.33 -13.68 0.51
CA PHE A 128 9.70 -12.39 1.05
C PHE A 128 11.09 -11.96 0.57
N HIS A 129 12.10 -12.83 0.70
CA HIS A 129 13.47 -12.50 0.26
C HIS A 129 13.55 -12.25 -1.24
N ALA A 130 12.79 -12.98 -2.05
CA ALA A 130 12.74 -12.79 -3.49
C ALA A 130 12.12 -11.43 -3.89
N ASN A 131 11.12 -10.96 -3.13
CA ASN A 131 10.33 -9.78 -3.47
C ASN A 131 10.74 -8.50 -2.72
N PHE A 132 11.60 -8.62 -1.70
CA PHE A 132 11.94 -7.50 -0.81
C PHE A 132 12.55 -6.31 -1.56
N ASP A 133 13.60 -6.54 -2.34
CA ASP A 133 14.31 -5.47 -3.05
C ASP A 133 13.41 -4.79 -4.08
N HIS A 134 12.55 -5.57 -4.75
CA HIS A 134 11.55 -5.07 -5.69
C HIS A 134 10.47 -4.23 -5.00
N SER A 135 9.99 -4.67 -3.84
CA SER A 135 9.02 -3.90 -3.04
C SER A 135 9.62 -2.57 -2.58
N LEU A 136 10.86 -2.61 -2.09
CA LEU A 136 11.56 -1.41 -1.62
C LEU A 136 11.86 -0.44 -2.77
N LEU A 137 12.29 -0.95 -3.93
CA LEU A 137 12.49 -0.15 -5.14
C LEU A 137 11.20 0.54 -5.55
N PHE A 138 10.08 -0.19 -5.59
CA PHE A 138 8.82 0.39 -5.99
C PHE A 138 8.30 1.43 -4.97
N ALA A 139 8.47 1.18 -3.66
CA ALA A 139 8.17 2.14 -2.61
C ALA A 139 8.97 3.45 -2.79
N GLN A 140 10.27 3.34 -3.16
CA GLN A 140 11.12 4.51 -3.45
C GLN A 140 10.57 5.30 -4.64
N LEU A 141 10.28 4.64 -5.75
CA LEU A 141 9.74 5.29 -6.96
C LEU A 141 8.40 5.99 -6.68
N ILE A 142 7.53 5.36 -5.87
CA ILE A 142 6.27 5.98 -5.43
C ILE A 142 6.55 7.29 -4.68
N VAL A 143 7.42 7.26 -3.68
CA VAL A 143 7.72 8.43 -2.86
C VAL A 143 8.36 9.53 -3.69
N ASP A 144 9.28 9.21 -4.59
CA ASP A 144 9.96 10.21 -5.41
C ASP A 144 9.01 10.90 -6.41
N ASN A 145 8.02 10.18 -6.93
CA ASN A 145 7.01 10.75 -7.82
C ASN A 145 5.88 11.45 -7.04
N LEU A 146 5.45 10.90 -5.90
CA LEU A 146 4.28 11.38 -5.18
C LEU A 146 4.59 12.59 -4.28
N ALA A 147 5.73 12.56 -3.58
CA ALA A 147 6.11 13.59 -2.61
C ALA A 147 6.72 14.83 -3.28
N VAL A 148 6.03 15.37 -4.27
CA VAL A 148 6.36 16.62 -5.00
C VAL A 148 5.28 17.64 -4.71
N ASN A 149 5.67 18.93 -4.60
CA ASN A 149 4.75 20.03 -4.29
C ASN A 149 3.35 19.84 -4.95
N PRO A 150 2.25 19.98 -4.21
CA PRO A 150 2.10 20.45 -2.84
C PRO A 150 2.33 19.38 -1.75
N PHE A 151 2.53 18.11 -2.12
CA PHE A 151 2.87 17.05 -1.17
C PHE A 151 4.38 17.06 -0.90
N HIS A 152 4.76 16.49 0.22
CA HIS A 152 6.15 16.29 0.62
C HIS A 152 6.30 14.91 1.29
N LYS A 153 7.52 14.48 1.55
CA LYS A 153 7.78 13.22 2.26
C LYS A 153 7.36 13.36 3.72
N TRP A 154 6.53 12.43 4.19
CA TRP A 154 6.32 12.27 5.61
C TRP A 154 7.48 11.45 6.19
N GLY A 155 8.16 11.98 7.20
CA GLY A 155 9.35 11.35 7.76
C GLY A 155 10.42 11.10 6.69
N LYS A 156 10.89 9.86 6.60
CA LYS A 156 11.84 9.42 5.56
C LYS A 156 11.17 9.16 4.20
N GLY A 157 9.84 9.15 4.17
CA GLY A 157 9.03 8.82 3.01
C GLY A 157 8.83 7.32 2.81
N ILE A 158 9.88 6.51 2.99
CA ILE A 158 9.81 5.06 2.95
C ILE A 158 9.90 4.54 4.36
N HIS A 159 8.98 3.64 4.69
CA HIS A 159 8.88 3.00 5.99
C HIS A 159 8.74 1.48 5.85
N GLN A 160 9.07 0.75 6.90
CA GLN A 160 8.96 -0.71 6.92
C GLN A 160 8.16 -1.13 8.15
N ASN A 161 6.99 -1.73 7.92
CA ASN A 161 6.10 -2.18 8.99
C ASN A 161 5.44 -3.52 8.67
N ASP A 162 5.04 -4.26 9.70
CA ASP A 162 4.44 -5.60 9.58
C ASP A 162 2.93 -5.52 9.26
N PHE A 163 2.61 -5.07 8.04
CA PHE A 163 1.24 -5.12 7.54
C PHE A 163 0.87 -6.55 7.15
N HIS A 164 -0.18 -7.08 7.77
CA HIS A 164 -0.63 -8.45 7.50
C HIS A 164 -0.93 -8.67 6.01
N LEU A 165 -1.55 -7.70 5.36
CA LEU A 165 -1.85 -7.75 3.94
C LEU A 165 -0.59 -7.95 3.08
N LEU A 166 0.50 -7.25 3.38
CA LEU A 166 1.74 -7.36 2.60
C LEU A 166 2.49 -8.65 2.91
N LYS A 167 2.42 -9.15 4.15
CA LYS A 167 3.14 -10.35 4.61
C LYS A 167 2.77 -11.62 3.86
N LYS A 168 1.54 -11.69 3.39
CA LYS A 168 0.99 -12.87 2.69
C LYS A 168 1.05 -12.75 1.17
N MET A 169 1.64 -11.67 0.61
CA MET A 169 1.77 -11.53 -0.84
C MET A 169 2.93 -12.36 -1.39
N THR A 170 2.69 -13.02 -2.51
CA THR A 170 3.68 -13.82 -3.24
C THR A 170 4.43 -13.02 -4.31
N CYS A 171 4.11 -11.74 -4.45
CA CYS A 171 4.72 -10.78 -5.37
C CYS A 171 5.24 -9.56 -4.61
N PRO A 172 6.05 -8.68 -5.24
CA PRO A 172 6.37 -7.37 -4.71
C PRO A 172 5.11 -6.62 -4.29
N ALA A 173 5.10 -6.07 -3.07
CA ALA A 173 3.91 -5.48 -2.47
C ALA A 173 4.24 -4.21 -1.69
N VAL A 174 3.44 -3.17 -1.87
CA VAL A 174 3.57 -1.89 -1.18
C VAL A 174 2.23 -1.38 -0.68
N LEU A 175 2.25 -0.65 0.43
CA LEU A 175 1.14 0.17 0.89
C LEU A 175 1.54 1.63 0.73
N VAL A 176 0.66 2.42 0.12
CA VAL A 176 0.88 3.82 -0.21
C VAL A 176 -0.06 4.69 0.61
N GLU A 177 0.50 5.60 1.37
CA GLU A 177 -0.22 6.67 2.03
C GLU A 177 -0.09 7.95 1.19
N THR A 178 -1.15 8.26 0.47
CA THR A 178 -1.12 9.34 -0.53
C THR A 178 -0.96 10.72 0.10
N ALA A 179 -1.61 10.97 1.22
CA ALA A 179 -1.52 12.16 2.06
C ALA A 179 -2.39 11.97 3.31
N PHE A 180 -2.35 12.93 4.27
CA PHE A 180 -3.14 12.84 5.50
C PHE A 180 -4.55 13.40 5.33
N LEU A 181 -5.54 12.52 5.32
CA LEU A 181 -6.97 12.90 5.30
C LEU A 181 -7.38 13.68 6.56
N SER A 182 -6.65 13.51 7.66
CA SER A 182 -6.82 14.25 8.91
C SER A 182 -6.32 15.68 8.85
N ASN A 183 -5.39 16.00 7.91
CA ASN A 183 -4.87 17.35 7.70
C ASN A 183 -5.86 18.16 6.83
N PRO A 184 -6.36 19.32 7.28
CA PRO A 184 -7.35 20.09 6.54
C PRO A 184 -6.89 20.52 5.12
N ASN A 185 -5.63 20.89 4.96
CA ASN A 185 -5.10 21.31 3.67
C ASN A 185 -4.97 20.14 2.70
N GLU A 186 -4.39 19.01 3.14
CA GLU A 186 -4.26 17.83 2.31
C GLU A 186 -5.61 17.18 1.99
N ARG A 187 -6.55 17.24 2.96
CA ARG A 187 -7.92 16.79 2.71
C ARG A 187 -8.57 17.53 1.55
N GLN A 188 -8.38 18.86 1.44
CA GLN A 188 -8.91 19.62 0.31
C GLN A 188 -8.35 19.14 -1.03
N LEU A 189 -7.08 18.74 -1.05
CA LEU A 189 -6.45 18.15 -2.23
C LEU A 189 -7.03 16.76 -2.52
N LEU A 190 -7.08 15.88 -1.51
CA LEU A 190 -7.54 14.50 -1.65
C LEU A 190 -8.99 14.38 -2.15
N VAL A 191 -9.89 15.29 -1.76
CA VAL A 191 -11.28 15.30 -2.22
C VAL A 191 -11.47 15.96 -3.60
N SER A 192 -10.47 16.64 -4.11
CA SER A 192 -10.51 17.33 -5.40
C SER A 192 -10.33 16.36 -6.56
N PRO A 193 -11.25 16.31 -7.54
CA PRO A 193 -11.08 15.46 -8.72
C PRO A 193 -9.78 15.73 -9.48
N LYS A 194 -9.37 17.00 -9.56
CA LYS A 194 -8.11 17.42 -10.18
C LYS A 194 -6.91 16.76 -9.49
N TRP A 195 -6.88 16.76 -8.15
CA TRP A 195 -5.77 16.19 -7.40
C TRP A 195 -5.80 14.66 -7.34
N GLN A 196 -6.97 14.05 -7.38
CA GLN A 196 -7.08 12.59 -7.53
C GLN A 196 -6.49 12.14 -8.88
N GLU A 197 -6.74 12.89 -9.94
CA GLU A 197 -6.13 12.67 -11.26
C GLU A 197 -4.60 12.85 -11.20
N GLU A 198 -4.13 13.93 -10.58
CA GLU A 198 -2.68 14.21 -10.41
C GLU A 198 -1.99 13.12 -9.58
N ILE A 199 -2.57 12.70 -8.45
CA ILE A 199 -2.05 11.62 -7.62
C ILE A 199 -1.97 10.31 -8.43
N SER A 200 -3.02 10.00 -9.19
CA SER A 200 -3.01 8.80 -10.04
C SER A 200 -1.95 8.87 -11.14
N GLN A 201 -1.69 10.07 -11.69
CA GLN A 201 -0.63 10.27 -12.69
C GLN A 201 0.75 10.05 -12.08
N ARG A 202 0.98 10.54 -10.87
CA ARG A 202 2.25 10.35 -10.16
C ARG A 202 2.51 8.88 -9.81
N LEU A 203 1.48 8.18 -9.35
CA LEU A 203 1.56 6.72 -9.13
C LEU A 203 1.80 5.95 -10.44
N PHE A 204 1.19 6.39 -11.54
CA PHE A 204 1.42 5.82 -12.85
C PHE A 204 2.87 6.05 -13.33
N ASN A 205 3.45 7.22 -13.09
CA ASN A 205 4.85 7.48 -13.42
C ASN A 205 5.78 6.55 -12.65
N ALA A 206 5.54 6.35 -11.34
CA ALA A 206 6.28 5.39 -10.54
C ALA A 206 6.17 3.95 -11.08
N PHE A 207 4.96 3.54 -11.48
CA PHE A 207 4.73 2.24 -12.13
C PHE A 207 5.49 2.11 -13.44
N LYS A 208 5.45 3.14 -14.29
CA LYS A 208 6.16 3.18 -15.57
C LYS A 208 7.67 3.01 -15.38
N GLU A 209 8.26 3.74 -14.45
CA GLU A 209 9.68 3.62 -14.10
C GLU A 209 10.02 2.22 -13.57
N TYR A 210 9.16 1.65 -12.73
CA TYR A 210 9.34 0.31 -12.18
C TYR A 210 9.30 -0.77 -13.29
N LYS A 211 8.33 -0.68 -14.21
CA LYS A 211 8.17 -1.64 -15.32
C LYS A 211 9.38 -1.67 -16.27
N THR A 212 10.17 -0.60 -16.33
CA THR A 212 11.35 -0.50 -17.23
C THR A 212 12.65 -0.97 -16.58
N ARG A 213 12.61 -1.37 -15.33
CA ARG A 213 13.79 -1.88 -14.57
C ARG A 213 13.77 -3.40 -14.45
#